data_8c77a5771130cdb717ba9fe5a5b60f90
#
_entry.id   8c77a5771130cdb717ba9fe5a5b60f90
#
_cell.length_a   1.000
_cell.length_b   1.000
_cell.length_c   1.000
_cell.angle_alpha   90.00
_cell.angle_beta   90.00
_cell.angle_gamma   90.00
#
_symmetry.space_group_name_H-M   'P 1'
#
loop_
_entity.id
_entity.type
_entity.pdbx_description
1 polymer ?
#
loop_
_entity_poly.entity_id
_entity_poly.type
_entity_poly.pdbx_seq_one_letter_code
_entity_poly.pdbx_strand_id
1 'polypeptide(L)'
;MFRSFFRPAALVVAVLAMTSCGDDPVNTPTLPTPEPVTEVFTGTLTVNGGVTHSFNAATAGNLTATLTNIGPDENPTVGLSLGTWNGASCAIVIATDAAVRTSTVFGTVNQAGQLCVRIYDVGQIANPNDYEITVVHP
;
A
#
# COMPACT_ATOMS: atom_id res chain seq x y z
N MET A 1 82.43 -4.88 -47.32
CA MET A 1 83.07 -5.98 -46.58
C MET A 1 82.18 -6.30 -45.37
N PHE A 2 81.61 -7.52 -45.34
CA PHE A 2 81.32 -8.38 -44.19
C PHE A 2 80.26 -7.89 -43.22
N ARG A 3 79.36 -8.67 -42.69
CA ARG A 3 78.94 -10.09 -42.81
C ARG A 3 77.58 -10.20 -42.14
N SER A 4 76.71 -10.81 -42.83
CA SER A 4 75.48 -11.46 -42.39
C SER A 4 75.65 -12.19 -41.06
N PHE A 5 74.67 -12.03 -40.15
CA PHE A 5 74.32 -13.07 -39.18
C PHE A 5 72.80 -13.04 -38.96
N PHE A 6 72.16 -13.97 -39.58
CA PHE A 6 70.79 -14.42 -39.28
C PHE A 6 70.72 -15.03 -37.90
N ARG A 7 69.77 -14.55 -37.08
CA ARG A 7 69.33 -15.29 -35.92
C ARG A 7 67.83 -15.47 -36.01
N PRO A 8 67.32 -16.68 -35.87
CA PRO A 8 65.86 -16.93 -35.97
C PRO A 8 65.21 -16.45 -34.65
N ALA A 9 64.18 -15.62 -34.79
CA ALA A 9 63.29 -15.27 -33.70
C ALA A 9 62.31 -16.42 -33.46
N ALA A 10 62.41 -17.03 -32.28
CA ALA A 10 61.43 -17.97 -31.81
C ALA A 10 60.12 -17.27 -31.47
N LEU A 11 59.06 -17.59 -32.19
CA LEU A 11 57.71 -17.16 -31.92
C LEU A 11 57.18 -17.94 -30.71
N VAL A 12 57.08 -17.30 -29.56
CA VAL A 12 56.36 -17.81 -28.40
C VAL A 12 54.90 -17.40 -28.57
N VAL A 13 54.07 -18.36 -28.92
CA VAL A 13 52.60 -18.19 -28.92
C VAL A 13 52.16 -18.33 -27.46
N ALA A 14 51.85 -17.22 -26.82
CA ALA A 14 51.17 -17.20 -25.53
C ALA A 14 49.67 -17.46 -25.74
N VAL A 15 49.22 -18.64 -25.40
CA VAL A 15 47.79 -18.97 -25.34
C VAL A 15 47.22 -18.32 -24.07
N LEU A 16 46.52 -17.22 -24.21
CA LEU A 16 45.72 -16.64 -23.15
C LEU A 16 44.46 -17.50 -22.96
N ALA A 17 44.49 -18.31 -21.92
CA ALA A 17 43.30 -18.97 -21.42
C ALA A 17 42.36 -17.87 -20.82
N MET A 18 41.31 -17.51 -21.54
CA MET A 18 40.20 -16.73 -20.99
C MET A 18 39.45 -17.63 -20.02
N THR A 19 39.69 -17.49 -18.73
CA THR A 19 38.81 -18.01 -17.70
C THR A 19 37.52 -17.19 -17.75
N SER A 20 36.47 -17.76 -18.35
CA SER A 20 35.11 -17.31 -18.23
C SER A 20 34.75 -17.39 -16.75
N CYS A 21 34.67 -16.22 -16.06
CA CYS A 21 33.95 -16.13 -14.81
C CYS A 21 32.49 -16.43 -15.13
N GLY A 22 32.00 -17.58 -14.71
CA GLY A 22 30.59 -17.88 -14.73
C GLY A 22 29.89 -16.83 -13.85
N ASP A 23 28.98 -16.06 -14.43
CA ASP A 23 28.02 -15.29 -13.67
C ASP A 23 27.12 -16.28 -12.95
N ASP A 24 27.45 -16.58 -11.70
CA ASP A 24 26.49 -17.20 -10.82
C ASP A 24 25.30 -16.23 -10.71
N PRO A 25 24.07 -16.68 -10.97
CA PRO A 25 22.92 -15.83 -10.76
C PRO A 25 22.91 -15.43 -9.30
N VAL A 26 23.16 -14.14 -9.03
CA VAL A 26 23.06 -13.57 -7.71
C VAL A 26 21.62 -13.78 -7.27
N ASN A 27 21.41 -14.79 -6.44
CA ASN A 27 20.12 -15.07 -5.83
C ASN A 27 19.87 -13.95 -4.80
N THR A 28 19.45 -12.78 -5.31
CA THR A 28 19.06 -11.67 -4.47
C THR A 28 17.87 -12.16 -3.64
N PRO A 29 17.98 -12.24 -2.30
CA PRO A 29 16.84 -12.62 -1.48
C PRO A 29 15.72 -11.62 -1.74
N THR A 30 14.66 -12.06 -2.39
CA THR A 30 13.45 -11.28 -2.55
C THR A 30 12.89 -11.11 -1.14
N LEU A 31 12.92 -9.88 -0.63
CA LEU A 31 12.24 -9.55 0.63
C LEU A 31 10.77 -9.95 0.45
N PRO A 32 10.18 -10.67 1.42
CA PRO A 32 8.76 -11.02 1.33
C PRO A 32 7.95 -9.74 1.21
N THR A 33 7.05 -9.71 0.24
CA THR A 33 6.06 -8.63 0.11
C THR A 33 5.24 -8.62 1.40
N PRO A 34 5.09 -7.47 2.08
CA PRO A 34 4.27 -7.38 3.28
C PRO A 34 2.86 -7.88 2.98
N GLU A 35 2.36 -8.79 3.83
CA GLU A 35 1.00 -9.29 3.71
C GLU A 35 0.02 -8.17 4.15
N PRO A 36 -1.05 -7.91 3.39
CA PRO A 36 -2.01 -6.89 3.76
C PRO A 36 -2.76 -7.29 5.04
N VAL A 37 -2.94 -6.32 5.92
CA VAL A 37 -3.70 -6.44 7.16
C VAL A 37 -5.15 -6.04 6.89
N THR A 38 -6.09 -6.81 7.44
CA THR A 38 -7.52 -6.49 7.39
C THR A 38 -8.01 -6.17 8.78
N GLU A 39 -8.57 -4.97 8.96
CA GLU A 39 -9.22 -4.55 10.19
C GLU A 39 -10.70 -4.27 9.95
N VAL A 40 -11.54 -4.57 10.94
CA VAL A 40 -12.99 -4.34 10.88
C VAL A 40 -13.36 -3.36 11.99
N PHE A 41 -13.99 -2.26 11.61
CA PHE A 41 -14.48 -1.24 12.51
C PHE A 41 -16.00 -1.21 12.52
N THR A 42 -16.58 -1.24 13.71
CA THR A 42 -18.03 -1.17 13.91
C THR A 42 -18.39 0.00 14.83
N GLY A 43 -19.61 0.44 14.75
CA GLY A 43 -20.14 1.49 15.60
C GLY A 43 -21.54 1.91 15.19
N THR A 44 -22.06 2.96 15.82
CA THR A 44 -23.35 3.55 15.50
C THR A 44 -23.13 4.96 14.99
N LEU A 45 -23.60 5.25 13.79
CA LEU A 45 -23.64 6.57 13.20
C LEU A 45 -24.93 7.26 13.58
N THR A 46 -24.83 8.39 14.29
CA THR A 46 -26.01 9.21 14.66
C THR A 46 -26.34 10.24 13.58
N VAL A 47 -27.56 10.70 13.56
CA VAL A 47 -28.02 11.80 12.68
C VAL A 47 -27.12 13.03 12.88
N ASN A 48 -26.63 13.62 11.79
CA ASN A 48 -25.64 14.70 11.76
C ASN A 48 -24.32 14.39 12.49
N GLY A 49 -24.05 13.11 12.75
CA GLY A 49 -22.85 12.66 13.45
C GLY A 49 -21.74 12.19 12.51
N GLY A 50 -20.64 11.82 13.13
CA GLY A 50 -19.50 11.19 12.47
C GLY A 50 -18.66 10.40 13.48
N VAL A 51 -18.08 9.30 13.03
CA VAL A 51 -17.22 8.44 13.85
C VAL A 51 -15.90 8.22 13.12
N THR A 52 -14.80 8.29 13.86
CA THR A 52 -13.45 8.08 13.34
C THR A 52 -12.79 6.92 14.04
N HIS A 53 -12.13 6.05 13.27
CA HIS A 53 -11.30 4.97 13.74
C HIS A 53 -9.88 5.17 13.25
N SER A 54 -8.90 5.04 14.14
CA SER A 54 -7.48 5.11 13.80
C SER A 54 -6.90 3.70 13.67
N PHE A 55 -5.93 3.54 12.79
CA PHE A 55 -5.19 2.29 12.57
C PHE A 55 -3.77 2.59 12.10
N ASN A 56 -2.90 1.58 12.06
CA ASN A 56 -1.48 1.75 11.69
C ASN A 56 -1.17 1.00 10.40
N ALA A 57 -0.62 1.70 9.41
CA ALA A 57 0.04 1.06 8.29
C ALA A 57 1.51 0.81 8.64
N ALA A 58 1.99 -0.42 8.46
CA ALA A 58 3.36 -0.82 8.77
C ALA A 58 4.36 -0.42 7.67
N THR A 59 3.89 -0.29 6.44
CA THR A 59 4.71 0.02 5.25
C THR A 59 3.93 0.87 4.25
N ALA A 60 4.60 1.26 3.16
CA ALA A 60 3.93 1.81 1.99
C ALA A 60 3.11 0.74 1.27
N GLY A 61 1.99 1.12 0.65
CA GLY A 61 1.15 0.22 -0.14
C GLY A 61 -0.23 0.77 -0.43
N ASN A 62 -1.10 -0.11 -0.90
CA ASN A 62 -2.48 0.22 -1.21
C ASN A 62 -3.35 0.14 0.06
N LEU A 63 -4.33 1.02 0.14
CA LEU A 63 -5.28 1.15 1.22
C LEU A 63 -6.69 1.15 0.65
N THR A 64 -7.59 0.35 1.24
CA THR A 64 -9.01 0.36 0.90
C THR A 64 -9.85 0.41 2.16
N ALA A 65 -10.94 1.15 2.12
CA ALA A 65 -11.98 1.13 3.15
C ALA A 65 -13.33 0.86 2.49
N THR A 66 -13.96 -0.22 2.87
CA THR A 66 -15.26 -0.65 2.33
C THR A 66 -16.32 -0.56 3.42
N LEU A 67 -17.43 0.12 3.14
CA LEU A 67 -18.61 0.10 3.99
C LEU A 67 -19.33 -1.24 3.77
N THR A 68 -19.00 -2.23 4.59
CA THR A 68 -19.52 -3.60 4.42
C THR A 68 -20.95 -3.76 4.90
N ASN A 69 -21.36 -2.97 5.90
CA ASN A 69 -22.73 -2.96 6.37
C ASN A 69 -23.14 -1.59 6.90
N ILE A 70 -24.43 -1.27 6.79
CA ILE A 70 -25.09 -0.15 7.43
C ILE A 70 -26.59 -0.42 7.53
N GLY A 71 -27.20 -0.08 8.65
CA GLY A 71 -28.64 -0.28 8.91
C GLY A 71 -29.02 0.18 10.32
N PRO A 72 -30.33 0.29 10.65
CA PRO A 72 -31.46 -0.37 9.99
C PRO A 72 -32.09 0.40 8.82
N ASP A 73 -31.70 1.66 8.56
CA ASP A 73 -32.23 2.37 7.41
C ASP A 73 -31.92 1.60 6.11
N GLU A 74 -32.85 1.58 5.16
CA GLU A 74 -32.65 0.89 3.89
C GLU A 74 -31.65 1.65 3.02
N ASN A 75 -30.43 1.12 2.92
CA ASN A 75 -29.35 1.60 2.05
C ASN A 75 -29.12 3.13 2.14
N PRO A 76 -28.88 3.66 3.35
CA PRO A 76 -28.69 5.09 3.51
C PRO A 76 -27.40 5.55 2.82
N THR A 77 -27.41 6.78 2.30
CA THR A 77 -26.18 7.41 1.77
C THR A 77 -25.45 8.12 2.89
N VAL A 78 -24.16 7.85 3.01
CA VAL A 78 -23.27 8.42 4.04
C VAL A 78 -21.96 8.90 3.44
N GLY A 79 -21.21 9.66 4.20
CA GLY A 79 -19.83 9.99 3.88
C GLY A 79 -18.88 8.93 4.37
N LEU A 80 -17.88 8.57 3.56
CA LEU A 80 -16.78 7.67 3.91
C LEU A 80 -15.47 8.30 3.49
N SER A 81 -14.51 8.37 4.39
CA SER A 81 -13.22 9.02 4.12
C SER A 81 -12.05 8.30 4.74
N LEU A 82 -10.87 8.50 4.14
CA LEU A 82 -9.57 8.07 4.61
C LEU A 82 -8.68 9.28 4.81
N GLY A 83 -7.79 9.21 5.78
CA GLY A 83 -6.87 10.28 6.09
C GLY A 83 -5.71 9.84 6.98
N THR A 84 -4.96 10.83 7.45
CA THR A 84 -3.87 10.64 8.42
C THR A 84 -4.33 11.00 9.82
N TRP A 85 -3.95 10.18 10.79
CA TRP A 85 -4.25 10.40 12.19
C TRP A 85 -3.10 11.14 12.87
N ASN A 86 -3.39 12.26 13.54
CA ASN A 86 -2.38 13.06 14.23
C ASN A 86 -2.35 12.85 15.77
N GLY A 87 -3.08 11.86 16.26
CA GLY A 87 -3.24 11.59 17.70
C GLY A 87 -4.51 12.20 18.30
N ALA A 88 -5.17 13.14 17.62
CA ALA A 88 -6.38 13.82 18.10
C ALA A 88 -7.48 13.91 17.03
N SER A 89 -7.13 14.03 15.77
CA SER A 89 -8.08 14.20 14.67
C SER A 89 -7.61 13.50 13.39
N CYS A 90 -8.55 13.23 12.50
CA CYS A 90 -8.33 12.67 11.17
C CYS A 90 -8.19 13.80 10.15
N ALA A 91 -6.99 13.98 9.59
CA ALA A 91 -6.77 14.88 8.47
C ALA A 91 -7.18 14.15 7.17
N ILE A 92 -8.36 14.47 6.65
CA ILE A 92 -8.95 13.81 5.49
C ILE A 92 -8.10 14.06 4.23
N VAL A 93 -7.77 12.98 3.52
CA VAL A 93 -7.03 12.99 2.25
C VAL A 93 -7.94 12.65 1.09
N ILE A 94 -8.84 11.68 1.26
CA ILE A 94 -9.79 11.25 0.25
C ILE A 94 -11.14 10.97 0.89
N ALA A 95 -12.22 11.37 0.25
CA ALA A 95 -13.58 11.19 0.75
C ALA A 95 -14.58 11.00 -0.39
N THR A 96 -15.68 10.37 -0.06
CA THR A 96 -16.92 10.35 -0.87
C THR A 96 -18.11 10.69 0.03
N ASP A 97 -19.01 11.54 -0.45
CA ASP A 97 -20.26 11.87 0.23
C ASP A 97 -21.45 11.04 -0.29
N ALA A 98 -21.16 10.04 -1.10
CA ALA A 98 -22.16 9.19 -1.76
C ALA A 98 -21.91 7.69 -1.49
N ALA A 99 -21.35 7.35 -0.32
CA ALA A 99 -21.15 5.97 0.04
C ALA A 99 -22.46 5.30 0.47
N VAL A 100 -22.69 4.12 -0.06
CA VAL A 100 -23.76 3.20 0.32
C VAL A 100 -23.12 1.86 0.73
N ARG A 101 -23.91 0.91 1.21
CA ARG A 101 -23.39 -0.45 1.47
C ARG A 101 -22.62 -0.96 0.26
N THR A 102 -21.47 -1.56 0.48
CA THR A 102 -20.46 -2.05 -0.49
C THR A 102 -19.60 -0.99 -1.18
N SER A 103 -19.84 0.31 -0.92
CA SER A 103 -18.95 1.36 -1.43
C SER A 103 -17.54 1.24 -0.85
N THR A 104 -16.53 1.44 -1.70
CA THR A 104 -15.11 1.38 -1.31
C THR A 104 -14.42 2.69 -1.67
N VAL A 105 -13.65 3.21 -0.72
CA VAL A 105 -12.70 4.31 -0.94
C VAL A 105 -11.29 3.72 -1.05
N PHE A 106 -10.55 4.15 -2.05
CA PHE A 106 -9.19 3.70 -2.34
C PHE A 106 -8.18 4.79 -2.01
N GLY A 107 -7.07 4.40 -1.42
CA GLY A 107 -5.95 5.27 -1.12
C GLY A 107 -4.61 4.57 -1.30
N THR A 108 -3.54 5.34 -1.16
CA THR A 108 -2.17 4.83 -1.12
C THR A 108 -1.44 5.39 0.10
N VAL A 109 -0.60 4.58 0.69
CA VAL A 109 0.26 4.93 1.81
C VAL A 109 1.69 4.97 1.29
N ASN A 110 2.39 6.08 1.47
CA ASN A 110 3.76 6.24 0.96
C ASN A 110 4.83 5.78 1.96
N GLN A 111 4.47 5.63 3.22
CA GLN A 111 5.35 5.20 4.31
C GLN A 111 4.52 4.68 5.49
N ALA A 112 5.17 3.97 6.41
CA ALA A 112 4.55 3.59 7.68
C ALA A 112 4.00 4.82 8.43
N GLY A 113 2.84 4.67 9.08
CA GLY A 113 2.26 5.76 9.84
C GLY A 113 0.86 5.47 10.36
N GLN A 114 0.35 6.42 11.15
CA GLN A 114 -1.00 6.36 11.67
C GLN A 114 -1.99 6.95 10.68
N LEU A 115 -3.04 6.20 10.41
CA LEU A 115 -4.11 6.53 9.46
C LEU A 115 -5.45 6.54 10.19
N CYS A 116 -6.48 6.99 9.50
CA CYS A 116 -7.84 6.99 10.00
C CYS A 116 -8.84 6.73 8.88
N VAL A 117 -9.91 6.06 9.23
CA VAL A 117 -11.15 5.98 8.45
C VAL A 117 -12.25 6.71 9.21
N ARG A 118 -13.07 7.46 8.51
CA ARG A 118 -14.19 8.17 9.10
C ARG A 118 -15.46 7.93 8.29
N ILE A 119 -16.55 7.63 9.01
CA ILE A 119 -17.91 7.62 8.49
C ILE A 119 -18.66 8.82 9.07
N TYR A 120 -19.52 9.45 8.27
CA TYR A 120 -20.29 10.62 8.70
C TYR A 120 -21.61 10.71 7.95
N ASP A 121 -22.60 11.30 8.61
CA ASP A 121 -23.89 11.60 7.99
C ASP A 121 -23.74 12.81 7.05
N VAL A 122 -24.23 12.65 5.84
CA VAL A 122 -24.34 13.74 4.84
C VAL A 122 -25.73 14.37 4.84
N GLY A 123 -26.52 14.15 5.91
CA GLY A 123 -27.88 14.65 6.04
C GLY A 123 -28.93 13.73 5.41
N GLN A 124 -28.61 12.46 5.22
CA GLN A 124 -29.47 11.47 4.55
C GLN A 124 -29.95 10.35 5.46
N ILE A 125 -29.45 10.22 6.67
CA ILE A 125 -29.96 9.23 7.62
C ILE A 125 -31.09 9.81 8.47
N ALA A 126 -32.13 9.01 8.68
CA ALA A 126 -33.30 9.42 9.46
C ALA A 126 -33.18 8.96 10.93
N ASN A 127 -32.48 7.88 11.18
CA ASN A 127 -32.26 7.25 12.48
C ASN A 127 -30.80 6.89 12.68
N PRO A 128 -30.37 6.64 13.93
CA PRO A 128 -29.05 6.06 14.15
C PRO A 128 -28.92 4.73 13.41
N ASN A 129 -27.80 4.54 12.73
CA ASN A 129 -27.48 3.34 11.95
C ASN A 129 -26.24 2.67 12.48
N ASP A 130 -26.29 1.38 12.73
CA ASP A 130 -25.10 0.60 12.98
C ASP A 130 -24.37 0.35 11.68
N TYR A 131 -23.05 0.41 11.73
CA TYR A 131 -22.22 0.24 10.53
C TYR A 131 -21.07 -0.73 10.78
N GLU A 132 -20.56 -1.26 9.68
CA GLU A 132 -19.34 -2.02 9.63
C GLU A 132 -18.49 -1.54 8.46
N ILE A 133 -17.23 -1.22 8.74
CA ILE A 133 -16.24 -0.82 7.74
C ILE A 133 -15.09 -1.82 7.79
N THR A 134 -14.76 -2.42 6.65
CA THR A 134 -13.58 -3.24 6.49
C THR A 134 -12.47 -2.42 5.85
N VAL A 135 -11.34 -2.32 6.53
CA VAL A 135 -10.14 -1.63 6.03
C VAL A 135 -9.06 -2.68 5.71
N VAL A 136 -8.50 -2.61 4.51
CA VAL A 136 -7.34 -3.41 4.11
C VAL A 136 -6.18 -2.46 3.84
N HIS A 137 -5.06 -2.71 4.51
CA HIS A 137 -3.89 -1.81 4.45
C HIS A 137 -2.57 -2.59 4.54
N PRO A 138 -1.42 -1.99 4.18
CA PRO A 138 -0.12 -2.61 4.24
C PRO A 138 0.46 -2.69 5.66
#